data_0335b462abfd142c24726fc8af7d9fa7
#
_entry.id   0335b462abfd142c24726fc8af7d9fa7
#
_cell.length_a   1.000
_cell.length_b   1.000
_cell.length_c   1.000
_cell.angle_alpha   90.00
_cell.angle_beta   90.00
_cell.angle_gamma   90.00
#
_symmetry.space_group_name_H-M   'P 1'
#
loop_
_entity.id
_entity.type
_entity.pdbx_description
1 polymer ?
#
loop_
_entity_poly.entity_id
_entity_poly.type
_entity_poly.pdbx_seq_one_letter_code
_entity_poly.pdbx_strand_id
1 'polypeptide(L)'
;MIFGGLLALVTSAASAADILPPAPSLDSSDLRGRFELETVAYVRADASLGWLRARKAASTFASPVSDFRMDSTRFSRAPVTGLGVGYQLNGFVRADLTVEQRGLARYKASGSYMDVPTCGAARCADAYAGAIRSTLVLANVYGEIGSWFDVTPFVGVGLGFARNAFDSMSLPAGNGHSLGLSASATQTRFAYALMAGLAYEVTPQIKVETSYRYLNMGAAQSGVISCASAAGACVGQTQRIGLAAHDLRIGLRYALSSGSARD
;
A
#
# COMPACT_ATOMS: atom_id res chain seq x y z
N MET A 1 -14.74 40.79 -53.89
CA MET A 1 -14.85 41.68 -52.72
C MET A 1 -15.03 40.83 -51.48
N ILE A 2 -13.99 40.76 -50.70
CA ILE A 2 -13.83 39.85 -49.55
C ILE A 2 -13.95 40.75 -48.29
N PHE A 3 -14.87 40.44 -47.41
CA PHE A 3 -14.87 41.02 -46.08
C PHE A 3 -14.67 39.90 -45.06
N GLY A 4 -13.47 39.88 -44.47
CA GLY A 4 -13.13 39.07 -43.31
C GLY A 4 -13.62 39.69 -42.01
N GLY A 5 -14.40 38.93 -41.24
CA GLY A 5 -14.80 39.28 -39.87
C GLY A 5 -13.81 38.71 -38.89
N LEU A 6 -13.06 39.55 -38.20
CA LEU A 6 -12.14 39.20 -37.13
C LEU A 6 -12.96 39.06 -35.84
N LEU A 7 -13.11 37.86 -35.31
CA LEU A 7 -13.77 37.58 -34.02
C LEU A 7 -12.72 37.73 -32.91
N ALA A 8 -12.79 38.85 -32.15
CA ALA A 8 -11.96 39.08 -30.98
C ALA A 8 -12.55 38.31 -29.79
N LEU A 9 -11.83 37.25 -29.34
CA LEU A 9 -12.09 36.61 -28.06
C LEU A 9 -11.58 37.51 -26.93
N VAL A 10 -12.49 38.10 -26.19
CA VAL A 10 -12.19 38.78 -24.91
C VAL A 10 -12.10 37.68 -23.85
N THR A 11 -10.90 37.32 -23.43
CA THR A 11 -10.64 36.51 -22.24
C THR A 11 -10.75 37.38 -21.01
N SER A 12 -11.87 37.32 -20.30
CA SER A 12 -11.97 37.83 -18.94
C SER A 12 -11.16 36.97 -17.98
N ALA A 13 -9.99 37.46 -17.59
CA ALA A 13 -9.24 36.94 -16.46
C ALA A 13 -10.04 37.23 -15.19
N ALA A 14 -10.71 36.22 -14.66
CA ALA A 14 -11.29 36.28 -13.33
C ALA A 14 -10.14 36.28 -12.31
N SER A 15 -9.92 37.39 -11.64
CA SER A 15 -9.00 37.53 -10.51
C SER A 15 -9.59 36.79 -9.30
N ALA A 16 -9.23 35.51 -9.15
CA ALA A 16 -9.51 34.68 -7.98
C ALA A 16 -8.40 34.86 -6.90
N ALA A 17 -7.78 36.03 -6.83
CA ALA A 17 -6.61 36.25 -5.97
C ALA A 17 -6.94 36.76 -4.55
N ASP A 18 -8.22 36.99 -4.22
CA ASP A 18 -8.59 37.69 -2.97
C ASP A 18 -9.19 36.80 -1.86
N ILE A 19 -9.08 35.45 -1.95
CA ILE A 19 -9.63 34.56 -0.92
C ILE A 19 -8.53 33.87 -0.10
N LEU A 20 -7.27 34.01 -0.46
CA LEU A 20 -6.17 33.48 0.33
C LEU A 20 -5.71 34.53 1.33
N PRO A 21 -5.69 34.27 2.65
CA PRO A 21 -5.05 35.15 3.59
C PRO A 21 -3.59 35.36 3.15
N PRO A 22 -3.01 36.56 3.37
CA PRO A 22 -1.64 36.83 2.97
C PRO A 22 -0.73 35.77 3.54
N ALA A 23 0.11 35.17 2.67
CA ALA A 23 1.10 34.21 3.10
C ALA A 23 1.93 34.81 4.23
N PRO A 24 2.12 34.13 5.36
CA PRO A 24 2.93 34.64 6.44
C PRO A 24 4.30 34.98 5.88
N SER A 25 4.76 36.20 6.08
CA SER A 25 6.10 36.62 5.71
C SER A 25 7.10 35.72 6.46
N LEU A 26 7.79 34.85 5.73
CA LEU A 26 8.86 34.02 6.27
C LEU A 26 10.04 34.98 6.59
N ASP A 27 10.07 35.47 7.81
CA ASP A 27 11.25 36.17 8.31
C ASP A 27 12.41 35.16 8.42
N SER A 28 13.57 35.53 7.89
CA SER A 28 14.76 34.68 7.92
C SER A 28 15.27 34.39 9.35
N SER A 29 14.86 35.16 10.32
CA SER A 29 15.08 34.94 11.75
C SER A 29 14.22 33.80 12.30
N ASP A 30 12.97 33.66 11.83
CA ASP A 30 12.06 32.55 12.18
C ASP A 30 12.56 31.21 11.65
N LEU A 31 13.22 31.22 10.50
CA LEU A 31 13.82 30.00 9.93
C LEU A 31 15.05 29.54 10.72
N ARG A 32 15.84 30.45 11.29
CA ARG A 32 17.03 30.07 12.08
C ARG A 32 16.68 29.48 13.45
N GLY A 33 15.66 29.97 14.14
CA GLY A 33 15.20 29.41 15.41
C GLY A 33 14.54 28.04 15.27
N ARG A 34 14.06 27.70 14.07
CA ARG A 34 13.39 26.41 13.78
C ARG A 34 14.37 25.28 13.39
N PHE A 35 15.63 25.58 13.16
CA PHE A 35 16.67 24.60 12.88
C PHE A 35 17.44 24.14 14.13
N GLU A 36 17.09 24.59 15.33
CA GLU A 36 17.58 23.93 16.53
C GLU A 36 17.10 22.49 16.53
N LEU A 37 18.06 21.57 16.53
CA LEU A 37 17.87 20.13 16.57
C LEU A 37 17.32 19.72 17.96
N GLU A 38 16.08 20.08 18.23
CA GLU A 38 15.36 19.52 19.38
C GLU A 38 14.92 18.10 19.01
N THR A 39 15.90 17.20 19.04
CA THR A 39 15.68 15.79 18.70
C THR A 39 14.86 15.12 19.80
N VAL A 40 13.58 14.92 19.54
CA VAL A 40 12.67 14.25 20.47
C VAL A 40 12.40 12.83 19.98
N ALA A 41 12.78 11.84 20.79
CA ALA A 41 12.42 10.45 20.53
C ALA A 41 10.93 10.23 20.76
N TYR A 42 10.32 9.36 19.97
CA TYR A 42 8.92 8.97 20.14
C TYR A 42 8.68 7.49 19.86
N VAL A 43 7.61 7.00 20.41
CA VAL A 43 7.03 5.70 20.07
C VAL A 43 5.69 5.92 19.38
N ARG A 44 5.30 5.00 18.51
CA ARG A 44 4.00 5.06 17.85
C ARG A 44 3.34 3.70 17.79
N ALA A 45 2.01 3.71 17.78
CA ALA A 45 1.18 2.55 17.52
C ALA A 45 0.13 2.91 16.46
N ASP A 46 -0.06 2.03 15.49
CA ASP A 46 -0.97 2.25 14.37
C ASP A 46 -1.96 1.11 14.23
N ALA A 47 -3.19 1.46 13.89
CA ALA A 47 -4.19 0.54 13.40
C ALA A 47 -4.71 1.03 12.06
N SER A 48 -4.98 0.13 11.12
CA SER A 48 -5.52 0.51 9.83
C SER A 48 -6.38 -0.58 9.21
N LEU A 49 -7.23 -0.16 8.28
CA LEU A 49 -7.96 -1.04 7.40
C LEU A 49 -7.38 -0.91 5.99
N GLY A 50 -6.92 -2.04 5.44
CA GLY A 50 -6.25 -2.08 4.15
C GLY A 50 -7.06 -2.80 3.07
N TRP A 51 -7.03 -2.22 1.87
CA TRP A 51 -7.56 -2.81 0.64
C TRP A 51 -6.40 -3.25 -0.23
N LEU A 52 -6.22 -4.58 -0.37
CA LEU A 52 -5.22 -5.13 -1.28
C LEU A 52 -5.73 -5.10 -2.72
N ARG A 53 -4.81 -4.84 -3.64
CA ARG A 53 -5.03 -4.94 -5.09
C ARG A 53 -3.91 -5.74 -5.74
N ALA A 54 -4.28 -6.60 -6.70
CA ALA A 54 -3.32 -7.19 -7.62
C ALA A 54 -2.89 -6.14 -8.65
N ARG A 55 -1.60 -5.88 -8.77
CA ARG A 55 -1.05 -5.02 -9.84
C ARG A 55 -0.82 -5.78 -11.13
N LYS A 56 -0.26 -6.98 -11.01
CA LYS A 56 -0.05 -7.95 -12.09
C LYS A 56 -0.22 -9.32 -11.49
N ALA A 57 -1.00 -10.17 -12.14
CA ALA A 57 -1.13 -11.57 -11.78
C ALA A 57 -0.75 -12.40 -13.00
N ALA A 58 0.10 -13.40 -12.78
CA ALA A 58 0.54 -14.33 -13.81
C ALA A 58 0.56 -15.74 -13.24
N SER A 59 0.20 -16.70 -14.06
CA SER A 59 0.36 -18.12 -13.75
C SER A 59 1.43 -18.72 -14.65
N THR A 60 2.25 -19.57 -14.07
CA THR A 60 3.23 -20.38 -14.79
C THR A 60 2.76 -21.83 -14.73
N PHE A 61 2.63 -22.46 -15.87
CA PHE A 61 2.19 -23.84 -16.01
C PHE A 61 3.38 -24.73 -16.37
N ALA A 62 3.42 -25.96 -15.84
CA ALA A 62 4.42 -26.94 -16.22
C ALA A 62 4.20 -27.49 -17.64
N SER A 63 2.94 -27.52 -18.11
CA SER A 63 2.59 -27.85 -19.49
C SER A 63 2.17 -26.58 -20.23
N PRO A 64 2.48 -26.45 -21.51
CA PRO A 64 2.12 -25.26 -22.27
C PRO A 64 0.61 -25.19 -22.50
N VAL A 65 -0.07 -24.35 -21.75
CA VAL A 65 -1.42 -23.89 -22.07
C VAL A 65 -1.32 -22.64 -22.91
N SER A 66 -2.18 -22.51 -23.91
CA SER A 66 -2.19 -21.33 -24.76
C SER A 66 -3.20 -20.28 -24.26
N ASP A 67 -2.90 -19.01 -24.50
CA ASP A 67 -3.78 -17.85 -24.24
C ASP A 67 -4.35 -17.80 -22.82
N PHE A 68 -3.50 -17.98 -21.78
CA PHE A 68 -3.91 -17.81 -20.40
C PHE A 68 -4.23 -16.33 -20.10
N ARG A 69 -5.38 -16.10 -19.50
CA ARG A 69 -5.83 -14.78 -19.03
C ARG A 69 -6.30 -14.87 -17.59
N MET A 70 -5.92 -13.89 -16.79
CA MET A 70 -6.50 -13.68 -15.47
C MET A 70 -7.74 -12.77 -15.62
N ASP A 71 -8.93 -13.35 -15.49
CA ASP A 71 -10.18 -12.65 -15.74
C ASP A 71 -10.61 -11.78 -14.56
N SER A 72 -10.37 -12.26 -13.33
CA SER A 72 -10.65 -11.50 -12.12
C SER A 72 -9.69 -11.80 -10.99
N THR A 73 -9.46 -10.79 -10.14
CA THR A 73 -8.73 -10.94 -8.89
C THR A 73 -9.38 -10.09 -7.81
N ARG A 74 -9.70 -10.67 -6.67
CA ARG A 74 -10.33 -9.98 -5.56
C ARG A 74 -9.64 -10.35 -4.25
N PHE A 75 -9.47 -9.35 -3.38
CA PHE A 75 -9.00 -9.52 -2.01
C PHE A 75 -10.05 -9.04 -1.03
N SER A 76 -10.19 -9.72 0.12
CA SER A 76 -10.92 -9.15 1.24
C SER A 76 -10.13 -8.01 1.87
N ARG A 77 -10.80 -7.14 2.60
CA ARG A 77 -10.13 -6.19 3.48
C ARG A 77 -9.38 -6.94 4.57
N ALA A 78 -8.25 -6.39 5.03
CA ALA A 78 -7.46 -6.96 6.10
C ALA A 78 -7.12 -5.86 7.12
N PRO A 79 -7.27 -6.13 8.43
CA PRO A 79 -6.78 -5.24 9.46
C PRO A 79 -5.25 -5.23 9.43
N VAL A 80 -4.67 -4.09 9.78
CA VAL A 80 -3.22 -3.93 9.91
C VAL A 80 -2.95 -3.27 11.24
N THR A 81 -2.00 -3.80 11.98
CA THR A 81 -1.50 -3.21 13.22
C THR A 81 -0.01 -2.97 13.10
N GLY A 82 0.49 -1.92 13.70
CA GLY A 82 1.89 -1.56 13.64
C GLY A 82 2.38 -0.89 14.90
N LEU A 83 3.67 -1.05 15.15
CA LEU A 83 4.40 -0.35 16.20
C LEU A 83 5.64 0.27 15.57
N GLY A 84 6.10 1.39 16.11
CA GLY A 84 7.30 2.05 15.62
C GLY A 84 7.98 2.90 16.67
N VAL A 85 9.22 3.20 16.38
CA VAL A 85 10.06 4.13 17.14
C VAL A 85 10.67 5.14 16.18
N GLY A 86 10.81 6.37 16.60
CA GLY A 86 11.33 7.41 15.73
C GLY A 86 11.84 8.62 16.46
N TYR A 87 12.27 9.56 15.66
CA TYR A 87 12.80 10.85 16.10
C TYR A 87 12.15 11.98 15.32
N GLN A 88 11.72 13.01 16.04
CA GLN A 88 11.47 14.32 15.49
C GLN A 88 12.83 15.00 15.35
N LEU A 89 13.27 15.22 14.11
CA LEU A 89 14.59 15.79 13.84
C LEU A 89 14.60 17.32 13.96
N ASN A 90 13.48 17.94 13.63
CA ASN A 90 13.21 19.37 13.76
C ASN A 90 11.71 19.62 13.65
N GLY A 91 11.28 20.88 13.64
CA GLY A 91 9.86 21.26 13.54
C GLY A 91 9.16 20.83 12.23
N PHE A 92 9.90 20.31 11.23
CA PHE A 92 9.36 19.96 9.91
C PHE A 92 9.61 18.53 9.48
N VAL A 93 10.63 17.87 10.05
CA VAL A 93 11.08 16.54 9.57
C VAL A 93 11.13 15.56 10.72
N ARG A 94 10.55 14.41 10.50
CA ARG A 94 10.67 13.26 11.40
C ARG A 94 10.97 11.99 10.62
N ALA A 95 11.60 11.04 11.31
CA ALA A 95 11.89 9.72 10.76
C ALA A 95 11.52 8.64 11.77
N ASP A 96 11.06 7.50 11.28
CA ASP A 96 10.76 6.35 12.14
C ASP A 96 11.06 5.01 11.47
N LEU A 97 11.16 3.99 12.29
CA LEU A 97 11.18 2.59 11.90
C LEU A 97 9.91 1.93 12.42
N THR A 98 9.14 1.31 11.53
CA THR A 98 7.90 0.63 11.88
C THR A 98 7.96 -0.86 11.55
N VAL A 99 7.36 -1.67 12.42
CA VAL A 99 7.05 -3.08 12.17
C VAL A 99 5.54 -3.22 12.14
N GLU A 100 5.04 -3.80 11.08
CA GLU A 100 3.60 -3.91 10.86
C GLU A 100 3.21 -5.36 10.53
N GLN A 101 2.07 -5.75 11.06
CA GLN A 101 1.43 -7.03 10.74
C GLN A 101 0.11 -6.77 10.01
N ARG A 102 0.02 -7.23 8.77
CA ARG A 102 -1.22 -7.28 7.99
C ARG A 102 -1.89 -8.62 8.19
N GLY A 103 -3.12 -8.59 8.68
CA GLY A 103 -3.95 -9.78 8.87
C GLY A 103 -4.27 -10.50 7.57
N LEU A 104 -5.02 -11.57 7.69
CA LEU A 104 -5.37 -12.45 6.59
C LEU A 104 -6.25 -11.76 5.55
N ALA A 105 -5.74 -11.57 4.35
CA ALA A 105 -6.50 -11.15 3.19
C ALA A 105 -6.87 -12.37 2.35
N ARG A 106 -8.16 -12.71 2.29
CA ARG A 106 -8.66 -13.78 1.43
C ARG A 106 -8.54 -13.37 -0.03
N TYR A 107 -7.95 -14.25 -0.82
CA TYR A 107 -7.75 -14.10 -2.24
C TYR A 107 -8.74 -14.99 -3.00
N LYS A 108 -9.41 -14.43 -3.99
CA LYS A 108 -10.19 -15.16 -4.98
C LYS A 108 -9.84 -14.63 -6.37
N ALA A 109 -9.63 -15.54 -7.30
CA ALA A 109 -9.35 -15.20 -8.68
C ALA A 109 -10.04 -16.19 -9.63
N SER A 110 -10.24 -15.74 -10.86
CA SER A 110 -10.62 -16.62 -11.98
C SER A 110 -9.65 -16.37 -13.13
N GLY A 111 -9.30 -17.45 -13.83
CA GLY A 111 -8.50 -17.42 -15.03
C GLY A 111 -9.11 -18.29 -16.10
N SER A 112 -8.82 -17.99 -17.35
CA SER A 112 -9.26 -18.79 -18.50
C SER A 112 -8.10 -19.02 -19.44
N TYR A 113 -8.13 -20.18 -20.14
CA TYR A 113 -7.09 -20.60 -21.08
C TYR A 113 -7.67 -21.50 -22.16
N MET A 114 -6.92 -21.72 -23.21
CA MET A 114 -7.30 -22.66 -24.27
C MET A 114 -6.57 -23.99 -24.05
N ASP A 115 -7.35 -25.04 -23.92
CA ASP A 115 -6.88 -26.42 -23.87
C ASP A 115 -7.88 -27.31 -24.63
N VAL A 116 -7.61 -27.52 -25.91
CA VAL A 116 -8.49 -28.26 -26.82
C VAL A 116 -8.74 -29.71 -26.35
N PRO A 117 -7.75 -30.44 -25.84
CA PRO A 117 -7.99 -31.79 -25.30
C PRO A 117 -8.97 -31.85 -24.15
N THR A 118 -9.01 -30.80 -23.31
CA THR A 118 -9.83 -30.79 -22.09
C THR A 118 -11.19 -30.12 -22.30
N CYS A 119 -11.23 -28.99 -23.02
CA CYS A 119 -12.42 -28.13 -23.13
C CYS A 119 -12.93 -28.00 -24.57
N GLY A 120 -12.34 -28.70 -25.54
CA GLY A 120 -12.70 -28.58 -26.96
C GLY A 120 -12.43 -27.19 -27.50
N ALA A 121 -13.38 -26.64 -28.27
CA ALA A 121 -13.26 -25.28 -28.81
C ALA A 121 -13.59 -24.17 -27.80
N ALA A 122 -14.10 -24.51 -26.59
CA ALA A 122 -14.39 -23.56 -25.55
C ALA A 122 -13.16 -23.25 -24.69
N ARG A 123 -13.15 -22.08 -24.03
CA ARG A 123 -12.11 -21.77 -23.04
C ARG A 123 -12.35 -22.55 -21.75
N CYS A 124 -11.32 -23.15 -21.21
CA CYS A 124 -11.34 -23.63 -19.85
C CYS A 124 -11.36 -22.46 -18.88
N ALA A 125 -12.04 -22.61 -17.75
CA ALA A 125 -12.10 -21.58 -16.71
C ALA A 125 -11.76 -22.20 -15.34
N ASP A 126 -10.80 -21.61 -14.64
CA ASP A 126 -10.36 -22.03 -13.31
C ASP A 126 -10.68 -20.96 -12.27
N ALA A 127 -11.08 -21.40 -11.10
CA ALA A 127 -11.26 -20.55 -9.93
C ALA A 127 -10.15 -20.86 -8.91
N TYR A 128 -9.59 -19.81 -8.34
CA TYR A 128 -8.51 -19.90 -7.35
C TYR A 128 -8.98 -19.29 -6.04
N ALA A 129 -8.71 -19.94 -4.94
CA ALA A 129 -8.98 -19.41 -3.60
C ALA A 129 -7.76 -19.62 -2.71
N GLY A 130 -7.41 -18.59 -1.92
CA GLY A 130 -6.28 -18.63 -1.01
C GLY A 130 -6.32 -17.48 -0.04
N ALA A 131 -5.24 -17.28 0.70
CA ALA A 131 -5.10 -16.17 1.61
C ALA A 131 -3.64 -15.72 1.71
N ILE A 132 -3.45 -14.43 1.99
CA ILE A 132 -2.14 -13.81 2.11
C ILE A 132 -2.08 -13.04 3.42
N ARG A 133 -0.97 -13.20 4.15
CA ARG A 133 -0.55 -12.35 5.27
C ARG A 133 0.74 -11.65 4.89
N SER A 134 0.97 -10.48 5.47
CA SER A 134 2.23 -9.80 5.24
C SER A 134 2.73 -9.16 6.53
N THR A 135 4.03 -9.34 6.80
CA THR A 135 4.76 -8.62 7.83
C THR A 135 5.67 -7.62 7.14
N LEU A 136 5.67 -6.37 7.58
CA LEU A 136 6.46 -5.29 6.99
C LEU A 136 7.41 -4.70 8.00
N VAL A 137 8.58 -4.31 7.52
CA VAL A 137 9.51 -3.44 8.24
C VAL A 137 9.82 -2.28 7.32
N LEU A 138 9.50 -1.06 7.76
CA LEU A 138 9.65 0.15 6.95
C LEU A 138 10.42 1.22 7.74
N ALA A 139 11.41 1.80 7.11
CA ALA A 139 12.00 3.07 7.51
C ALA A 139 11.24 4.19 6.78
N ASN A 140 10.71 5.13 7.52
CA ASN A 140 9.86 6.20 7.01
C ASN A 140 10.48 7.56 7.32
N VAL A 141 10.26 8.51 6.41
CA VAL A 141 10.58 9.92 6.60
C VAL A 141 9.33 10.73 6.26
N TYR A 142 9.05 11.73 7.08
CA TYR A 142 7.88 12.58 6.94
C TYR A 142 8.28 14.05 6.93
N GLY A 143 7.61 14.84 6.09
CA GLY A 143 7.63 16.29 6.10
C GLY A 143 6.33 16.83 6.69
N GLU A 144 6.42 17.64 7.73
CA GLU A 144 5.29 18.31 8.39
C GLU A 144 5.17 19.75 7.85
N ILE A 145 3.94 20.15 7.46
CA ILE A 145 3.69 21.40 6.70
C ILE A 145 3.12 22.49 7.63
N GLY A 146 3.81 22.77 8.74
CA GLY A 146 3.33 23.73 9.72
C GLY A 146 2.12 23.23 10.54
N SER A 147 1.75 23.96 11.58
CA SER A 147 0.62 23.62 12.45
C SER A 147 -0.40 24.76 12.46
N TRP A 148 -1.70 24.42 12.35
CA TRP A 148 -2.82 25.34 12.46
C TRP A 148 -3.87 24.73 13.38
N PHE A 149 -4.21 25.44 14.46
CA PHE A 149 -5.20 24.96 15.45
C PHE A 149 -4.93 23.53 15.92
N ASP A 150 -3.68 23.25 16.34
CA ASP A 150 -3.19 21.93 16.80
C ASP A 150 -3.21 20.82 15.73
N VAL A 151 -3.55 21.13 14.49
CA VAL A 151 -3.51 20.20 13.35
C VAL A 151 -2.27 20.45 12.51
N THR A 152 -1.50 19.40 12.28
CA THR A 152 -0.28 19.40 11.47
C THR A 152 -0.44 18.47 10.27
N PRO A 153 -0.63 19.00 9.06
CA PRO A 153 -0.57 18.18 7.85
C PRO A 153 0.84 17.62 7.61
N PHE A 154 0.91 16.41 7.10
CA PHE A 154 2.18 15.79 6.75
C PHE A 154 2.09 14.95 5.48
N VAL A 155 3.22 14.82 4.82
CA VAL A 155 3.46 13.85 3.75
C VAL A 155 4.64 12.97 4.14
N GLY A 156 4.68 11.74 3.65
CA GLY A 156 5.76 10.83 4.00
C GLY A 156 6.05 9.80 2.94
N VAL A 157 7.26 9.29 2.98
CA VAL A 157 7.72 8.18 2.18
C VAL A 157 8.33 7.11 3.08
N GLY A 158 8.14 5.85 2.71
CA GLY A 158 8.70 4.72 3.44
C GLY A 158 9.36 3.72 2.49
N LEU A 159 10.47 3.15 2.92
CA LEU A 159 11.21 2.10 2.20
C LEU A 159 11.52 0.97 3.16
N GLY A 160 11.52 -0.27 2.66
CA GLY A 160 11.83 -1.42 3.49
C GLY A 160 11.50 -2.75 2.83
N PHE A 161 11.04 -3.70 3.63
CA PHE A 161 10.77 -5.05 3.16
C PHE A 161 9.41 -5.54 3.65
N ALA A 162 8.75 -6.30 2.78
CA ALA A 162 7.53 -7.04 3.07
C ALA A 162 7.80 -8.54 2.97
N ARG A 163 7.55 -9.27 4.04
CA ARG A 163 7.50 -10.72 4.06
C ARG A 163 6.05 -11.14 3.78
N ASN A 164 5.79 -11.58 2.55
CA ASN A 164 4.50 -12.02 2.08
C ASN A 164 4.39 -13.55 2.24
N ALA A 165 3.50 -14.01 3.09
CA ALA A 165 3.18 -15.42 3.27
C ALA A 165 1.86 -15.72 2.54
N PHE A 166 1.96 -16.53 1.51
CA PHE A 166 0.81 -17.10 0.82
C PHE A 166 0.45 -18.39 1.56
N ASP A 167 -0.73 -18.44 2.17
CA ASP A 167 -1.27 -19.67 2.74
C ASP A 167 -1.62 -20.64 1.59
N SER A 168 -1.94 -21.88 1.90
CA SER A 168 -2.32 -22.88 0.90
C SER A 168 -3.39 -22.31 -0.04
N MET A 169 -3.19 -22.50 -1.35
CA MET A 169 -4.16 -22.14 -2.37
C MET A 169 -4.94 -23.38 -2.78
N SER A 170 -6.22 -23.25 -2.97
CA SER A 170 -7.08 -24.27 -3.55
C SER A 170 -7.54 -23.88 -4.95
N LEU A 171 -7.54 -24.87 -5.84
CA LEU A 171 -8.15 -24.85 -7.15
C LEU A 171 -9.31 -25.85 -7.10
N PRO A 172 -10.56 -25.42 -6.95
CA PRO A 172 -11.72 -26.33 -6.92
C PRO A 172 -11.78 -27.21 -8.17
N ALA A 173 -12.27 -28.42 -8.01
CA ALA A 173 -12.45 -29.34 -9.12
C ALA A 173 -13.40 -28.73 -10.18
N GLY A 174 -13.06 -28.90 -11.46
CA GLY A 174 -13.82 -28.38 -12.59
C GLY A 174 -13.07 -28.61 -13.91
N ASN A 175 -13.70 -28.39 -15.03
CA ASN A 175 -13.09 -28.47 -16.36
C ASN A 175 -12.22 -29.73 -16.59
N GLY A 176 -12.67 -30.90 -16.07
CA GLY A 176 -11.94 -32.17 -16.25
C GLY A 176 -10.74 -32.38 -15.33
N HIS A 177 -10.40 -31.47 -14.44
CA HIS A 177 -9.37 -31.67 -13.42
C HIS A 177 -9.95 -31.85 -12.01
N SER A 178 -9.21 -32.55 -11.16
CA SER A 178 -9.53 -32.73 -9.74
C SER A 178 -9.13 -31.52 -8.91
N LEU A 179 -9.52 -31.55 -7.62
CA LEU A 179 -9.10 -30.53 -6.67
C LEU A 179 -7.58 -30.38 -6.66
N GLY A 180 -7.09 -29.16 -6.94
CA GLY A 180 -5.70 -28.77 -6.82
C GLY A 180 -5.43 -28.07 -5.49
N LEU A 181 -4.30 -28.39 -4.87
CA LEU A 181 -3.83 -27.77 -3.64
C LEU A 181 -2.37 -27.32 -3.79
N SER A 182 -2.04 -26.17 -3.24
CA SER A 182 -0.64 -25.73 -3.11
C SER A 182 -0.18 -25.77 -1.67
N ALA A 183 1.10 -26.00 -1.46
CA ALA A 183 1.74 -25.72 -0.19
C ALA A 183 1.78 -24.22 0.06
N SER A 184 1.93 -23.82 1.33
CA SER A 184 2.21 -22.43 1.69
C SER A 184 3.57 -21.99 1.17
N ALA A 185 3.71 -20.73 0.79
CA ALA A 185 4.96 -20.17 0.33
C ALA A 185 5.16 -18.77 0.91
N THR A 186 6.39 -18.47 1.26
CA THR A 186 6.75 -17.17 1.84
C THR A 186 7.88 -16.53 1.05
N GLN A 187 7.74 -15.24 0.72
CA GLN A 187 8.79 -14.47 0.06
C GLN A 187 8.97 -13.11 0.72
N THR A 188 10.22 -12.70 0.85
CA THR A 188 10.56 -11.34 1.25
C THR A 188 10.84 -10.51 0.00
N ARG A 189 10.23 -9.34 -0.09
CA ARG A 189 10.34 -8.43 -1.22
C ARG A 189 10.56 -7.01 -0.73
N PHE A 190 11.25 -6.22 -1.55
CA PHE A 190 11.33 -4.77 -1.33
C PHE A 190 9.93 -4.16 -1.33
N ALA A 191 9.72 -3.24 -0.38
CA ALA A 191 8.46 -2.52 -0.20
C ALA A 191 8.72 -1.02 -0.15
N TYR A 192 7.76 -0.24 -0.67
CA TYR A 192 7.75 1.20 -0.50
C TYR A 192 6.35 1.72 -0.24
N ALA A 193 6.28 2.83 0.48
CA ALA A 193 5.05 3.50 0.86
C ALA A 193 5.09 4.99 0.53
N LEU A 194 3.91 5.52 0.18
CA LEU A 194 3.65 6.96 0.09
C LEU A 194 2.51 7.27 1.04
N MET A 195 2.65 8.32 1.83
CA MET A 195 1.72 8.65 2.92
C MET A 195 1.37 10.12 2.88
N ALA A 196 0.12 10.43 3.22
CA ALA A 196 -0.33 11.78 3.49
C ALA A 196 -1.38 11.75 4.61
N GLY A 197 -1.34 12.73 5.50
CA GLY A 197 -2.23 12.71 6.66
C GLY A 197 -2.21 13.98 7.47
N LEU A 198 -2.90 13.91 8.58
CA LEU A 198 -3.04 14.96 9.58
C LEU A 198 -2.66 14.41 10.94
N ALA A 199 -1.89 15.15 11.70
CA ALA A 199 -1.61 14.91 13.10
C ALA A 199 -2.33 15.96 13.94
N TYR A 200 -3.07 15.53 14.97
CA TYR A 200 -3.72 16.39 15.93
C TYR A 200 -2.99 16.27 17.28
N GLU A 201 -2.59 17.40 17.82
CA GLU A 201 -1.91 17.47 19.12
C GLU A 201 -2.95 17.48 20.24
N VAL A 202 -3.04 16.34 20.95
CA VAL A 202 -3.95 16.18 22.11
C VAL A 202 -3.28 16.76 23.36
N THR A 203 -1.99 16.54 23.51
CA THR A 203 -1.12 17.13 24.52
C THR A 203 0.27 17.34 23.91
N PRO A 204 1.16 18.11 24.54
CA PRO A 204 2.54 18.27 24.04
C PRO A 204 3.27 16.94 23.81
N GLN A 205 2.87 15.87 24.48
CA GLN A 205 3.48 14.54 24.37
C GLN A 205 2.68 13.58 23.49
N ILE A 206 1.37 13.81 23.28
CA ILE A 206 0.48 12.87 22.61
C ILE A 206 -0.10 13.50 21.36
N LYS A 207 0.15 12.86 20.22
CA LYS A 207 -0.47 13.22 18.92
C LYS A 207 -1.26 12.04 18.38
N VAL A 208 -2.48 12.31 17.92
CA VAL A 208 -3.29 11.36 17.16
C VAL A 208 -3.13 11.66 15.68
N GLU A 209 -2.82 10.63 14.91
CA GLU A 209 -2.59 10.77 13.46
C GLU A 209 -3.67 10.04 12.67
N THR A 210 -4.16 10.65 11.62
CA THR A 210 -4.96 9.98 10.60
C THR A 210 -4.28 10.13 9.25
N SER A 211 -4.20 9.04 8.47
CA SER A 211 -3.49 9.10 7.20
C SER A 211 -4.02 8.11 6.18
N TYR A 212 -3.84 8.45 4.93
CA TYR A 212 -3.93 7.56 3.80
C TYR A 212 -2.53 7.12 3.39
N ARG A 213 -2.39 5.82 3.08
CA ARG A 213 -1.14 5.25 2.59
C ARG A 213 -1.37 4.42 1.33
N TYR A 214 -0.58 4.67 0.31
CA TYR A 214 -0.33 3.73 -0.77
C TYR A 214 0.91 2.90 -0.42
N LEU A 215 0.81 1.58 -0.50
CA LEU A 215 1.88 0.65 -0.15
C LEU A 215 2.07 -0.36 -1.30
N ASN A 216 3.31 -0.50 -1.77
CA ASN A 216 3.73 -1.57 -2.68
C ASN A 216 4.52 -2.61 -1.88
N MET A 217 4.11 -3.86 -1.93
CA MET A 217 4.74 -4.95 -1.17
C MET A 217 5.49 -5.94 -2.06
N GLY A 218 5.73 -5.57 -3.32
CA GLY A 218 6.36 -6.46 -4.29
C GLY A 218 5.42 -7.58 -4.73
N ALA A 219 5.97 -8.73 -5.12
CA ALA A 219 5.19 -9.87 -5.59
C ALA A 219 5.16 -10.99 -4.55
N ALA A 220 3.98 -11.54 -4.31
CA ALA A 220 3.79 -12.84 -3.65
C ALA A 220 3.69 -13.94 -4.70
N GLN A 221 4.17 -15.13 -4.37
CA GLN A 221 4.09 -16.31 -5.21
C GLN A 221 3.52 -17.46 -4.39
N SER A 222 2.58 -18.22 -4.97
CA SER A 222 2.05 -19.43 -4.34
C SER A 222 3.09 -20.54 -4.33
N GLY A 223 2.89 -21.54 -3.50
CA GLY A 223 3.53 -22.83 -3.70
C GLY A 223 3.07 -23.47 -5.01
N VAL A 224 3.72 -24.57 -5.37
CA VAL A 224 3.33 -25.37 -6.53
C VAL A 224 1.95 -25.98 -6.28
N ILE A 225 1.01 -25.75 -7.19
CA ILE A 225 -0.32 -26.35 -7.16
C ILE A 225 -0.21 -27.74 -7.78
N SER A 226 -0.60 -28.75 -7.04
CA SER A 226 -0.65 -30.15 -7.49
C SER A 226 -2.09 -30.63 -7.48
N CYS A 227 -2.50 -31.33 -8.52
CA CYS A 227 -3.81 -31.97 -8.60
C CYS A 227 -3.74 -33.48 -8.29
N ALA A 228 -4.80 -33.98 -7.72
CA ALA A 228 -4.87 -35.38 -7.29
C ALA A 228 -5.02 -36.38 -8.46
N SER A 229 -5.37 -35.93 -9.68
CA SER A 229 -5.50 -36.81 -10.84
C SER A 229 -4.38 -36.62 -11.85
N ALA A 230 -4.04 -37.71 -12.55
CA ALA A 230 -3.04 -37.74 -13.60
C ALA A 230 -3.40 -36.93 -14.88
N ALA A 231 -4.60 -36.42 -15.00
CA ALA A 231 -5.05 -35.53 -16.06
C ALA A 231 -4.52 -34.11 -15.82
N GLY A 232 -3.33 -33.93 -15.91
CA GLY A 232 -2.21 -33.05 -15.80
C GLY A 232 -2.35 -31.52 -15.92
N ALA A 233 -3.48 -30.88 -16.09
CA ALA A 233 -3.55 -29.44 -16.38
C ALA A 233 -3.11 -28.53 -15.22
N CYS A 234 -3.09 -28.99 -13.97
CA CYS A 234 -2.66 -28.16 -12.83
C CYS A 234 -1.38 -28.62 -12.13
N VAL A 235 -0.70 -29.62 -12.62
CA VAL A 235 0.58 -30.09 -12.04
C VAL A 235 1.69 -29.08 -12.33
N GLY A 236 2.35 -28.63 -11.26
CA GLY A 236 3.47 -27.69 -11.38
C GLY A 236 3.07 -26.24 -11.61
N GLN A 237 1.79 -25.90 -11.53
CA GLN A 237 1.33 -24.51 -11.67
C GLN A 237 1.70 -23.67 -10.46
N THR A 238 2.21 -22.46 -10.69
CA THR A 238 2.44 -21.44 -9.67
C THR A 238 1.78 -20.13 -10.07
N GLN A 239 1.29 -19.40 -9.09
CA GLN A 239 0.76 -18.06 -9.31
C GLN A 239 1.67 -17.01 -8.68
N ARG A 240 1.97 -15.95 -9.46
CA ARG A 240 2.73 -14.80 -9.00
C ARG A 240 1.84 -13.56 -9.09
N ILE A 241 1.69 -12.85 -7.97
CA ILE A 241 0.78 -11.71 -7.84
C ILE A 241 1.54 -10.53 -7.28
N GLY A 242 1.62 -9.43 -8.04
CA GLY A 242 2.12 -8.16 -7.53
C GLY A 242 1.11 -7.55 -6.55
N LEU A 243 1.55 -7.23 -5.35
CA LEU A 243 0.71 -6.73 -4.27
C LEU A 243 0.88 -5.22 -4.08
N ALA A 244 -0.22 -4.51 -4.12
CA ALA A 244 -0.32 -3.15 -3.63
C ALA A 244 -1.48 -3.03 -2.64
N ALA A 245 -1.41 -2.08 -1.73
CA ALA A 245 -2.47 -1.81 -0.78
C ALA A 245 -2.74 -0.31 -0.67
N HIS A 246 -3.99 0.00 -0.35
CA HIS A 246 -4.45 1.32 0.05
C HIS A 246 -4.94 1.19 1.49
N ASP A 247 -4.36 1.94 2.40
CA ASP A 247 -4.66 1.83 3.82
C ASP A 247 -5.18 3.17 4.34
N LEU A 248 -6.27 3.13 5.09
CA LEU A 248 -6.68 4.21 5.98
C LEU A 248 -6.19 3.88 7.38
N ARG A 249 -5.39 4.77 7.96
CA ARG A 249 -4.67 4.55 9.21
C ARG A 249 -5.11 5.56 10.25
N ILE A 250 -5.17 5.06 11.49
CA ILE A 250 -5.19 5.87 12.70
C ILE A 250 -3.99 5.46 13.54
N GLY A 251 -3.28 6.43 14.08
CA GLY A 251 -2.08 6.21 14.88
C GLY A 251 -2.08 7.07 16.13
N LEU A 252 -1.39 6.58 17.13
CA LEU A 252 -1.05 7.31 18.34
C LEU A 252 0.48 7.45 18.40
N ARG A 253 0.96 8.67 18.57
CA ARG A 253 2.38 8.99 18.76
C ARG A 253 2.58 9.58 20.16
N TYR A 254 3.52 9.03 20.90
CA TYR A 254 3.90 9.48 22.22
C TYR A 254 5.36 9.94 22.22
N ALA A 255 5.59 11.23 22.46
CA ALA A 255 6.93 11.81 22.59
C ALA A 255 7.53 11.42 23.94
N LEU A 256 8.72 10.83 23.89
CA LEU A 256 9.51 10.53 25.08
C LEU A 256 10.20 11.83 25.46
N SER A 257 9.77 12.49 26.53
CA SER A 257 10.42 13.70 27.01
C SER A 257 11.87 13.36 27.36
N SER A 258 12.84 13.96 26.66
CA SER A 258 14.17 14.09 27.22
C SER A 258 13.99 15.00 28.44
N GLY A 259 14.13 14.43 29.62
CA GLY A 259 14.09 15.20 30.86
C GLY A 259 15.22 16.23 30.87
N SER A 260 14.99 17.38 30.28
CA SER A 260 15.71 18.58 30.65
C SER A 260 15.09 19.02 31.98
N ALA A 261 15.67 18.56 33.07
CA ALA A 261 15.54 19.23 34.33
C ALA A 261 16.01 20.68 34.10
N ARG A 262 15.05 21.59 34.00
CA ARG A 262 15.36 22.99 34.26
C ARG A 262 15.45 23.14 35.77
N ASP A 263 16.68 23.10 36.27
CA ASP A 263 17.03 23.71 37.55
C ASP A 263 17.02 25.25 37.42
#